data_1c4a99f0118663db71eedf9c1af738f3
#
_entry.id   1c4a99f0118663db71eedf9c1af738f3
#
_cell.length_a   1.000
_cell.length_b   1.000
_cell.length_c   1.000
_cell.angle_alpha   90.00
_cell.angle_beta   90.00
_cell.angle_gamma   90.00
#
_symmetry.space_group_name_H-M   'P 1'
#
loop_
_entity.id
_entity.type
_entity.pdbx_description
1 polymer ?
#
loop_
_entity_poly.entity_id
_entity_poly.type
_entity_poly.pdbx_seq_one_letter_code
_entity_poly.pdbx_strand_id
1 'polypeptide(L)'
;MKKRSETPAWELPDSAVLPESQYLRRREFLRLFGYGLAASAVLPVTMRAASAGFPDSLNRSFKLDGVKLTPEDSVTSYNNFYEWGLAKEQPKELSNKGWKTEPWSLEIGGLCANPRKIDVNDLIKLVGRIERRNYRHRCVEAWSMVIPWDGFPLAKLVDLAQPKPQAKYVKFTSFFDPDHCPGQRSNDLPWPYTEGLTLSEAMNELAFVATGLYGKPLRNQNGAPIRLVVPWKYGFKSAKSLVKVEFVSDQPKTTWNELAPNEYGFYANVNPNVDHPRWSQASERIIGGGFFSGKKPTLLFNGYEKQVAHLYAGMDLRKNF
;
A
#
# COMPACT_ATOMS: atom_id res chain seq x y z
N MET A 1 7.48 -41.22 -15.84
CA MET A 1 8.24 -40.40 -14.87
C MET A 1 7.47 -39.11 -14.63
N LYS A 2 6.82 -38.96 -13.46
CA LYS A 2 6.13 -37.70 -13.08
C LYS A 2 7.19 -36.71 -12.59
N LYS A 3 7.32 -35.55 -13.26
CA LYS A 3 8.12 -34.43 -12.76
C LYS A 3 7.53 -33.95 -11.44
N ARG A 4 8.29 -34.02 -10.34
CA ARG A 4 7.99 -33.31 -9.10
C ARG A 4 8.02 -31.83 -9.40
N SER A 5 6.90 -31.12 -9.15
CA SER A 5 6.89 -29.66 -9.10
C SER A 5 7.70 -29.26 -7.87
N GLU A 6 8.85 -28.66 -8.04
CA GLU A 6 9.59 -28.05 -6.95
C GLU A 6 8.81 -26.82 -6.47
N THR A 7 8.44 -26.82 -5.19
CA THR A 7 7.81 -25.67 -4.52
C THR A 7 8.83 -24.52 -4.50
N PRO A 8 8.46 -23.30 -4.87
CA PRO A 8 9.39 -22.17 -4.84
C PRO A 8 9.98 -21.94 -3.43
N ALA A 9 11.23 -21.55 -3.34
CA ALA A 9 11.99 -21.42 -2.08
C ALA A 9 11.39 -20.42 -1.06
N TRP A 10 10.42 -19.60 -1.48
CA TRP A 10 9.71 -18.64 -0.65
C TRP A 10 8.33 -19.12 -0.18
N GLU A 11 7.88 -20.30 -0.62
CA GLU A 11 6.64 -20.92 -0.18
C GLU A 11 6.95 -21.84 1.01
N LEU A 12 6.63 -21.38 2.23
CA LEU A 12 6.78 -22.22 3.41
C LEU A 12 5.82 -23.41 3.33
N PRO A 13 6.27 -24.64 3.60
CA PRO A 13 5.38 -25.79 3.67
C PRO A 13 4.33 -25.59 4.76
N ASP A 14 3.11 -26.09 4.55
CA ASP A 14 1.99 -25.98 5.51
C ASP A 14 2.36 -26.47 6.93
N SER A 15 3.35 -27.33 7.06
CA SER A 15 3.91 -27.81 8.34
C SER A 15 4.75 -26.75 9.09
N ALA A 16 5.15 -25.67 8.44
CA ALA A 16 5.89 -24.55 9.06
C ALA A 16 4.96 -23.44 9.58
N VAL A 17 3.66 -23.54 9.32
CA VAL A 17 2.63 -22.62 9.82
C VAL A 17 2.14 -23.13 11.17
N LEU A 18 2.44 -22.43 12.25
CA LEU A 18 1.92 -22.78 13.58
C LEU A 18 0.39 -22.74 13.59
N PRO A 19 -0.31 -23.77 14.11
CA PRO A 19 -1.75 -23.78 14.27
C PRO A 19 -2.22 -22.59 15.10
N GLU A 20 -3.33 -21.95 14.71
CA GLU A 20 -3.95 -20.81 15.39
C GLU A 20 -4.15 -21.05 16.89
N SER A 21 -4.47 -22.27 17.31
CA SER A 21 -4.61 -22.67 18.71
C SER A 21 -3.32 -22.54 19.54
N GLN A 22 -2.13 -22.66 18.92
CA GLN A 22 -0.86 -22.45 19.61
C GLN A 22 -0.47 -20.97 19.66
N TYR A 23 -0.91 -20.19 18.69
CA TYR A 23 -0.71 -18.73 18.69
C TYR A 23 -1.55 -18.04 19.77
N LEU A 24 -2.79 -18.46 19.96
CA LEU A 24 -3.70 -17.93 20.98
C LEU A 24 -3.24 -18.25 22.41
N ARG A 25 -2.65 -19.44 22.67
CA ARG A 25 -2.11 -19.81 23.99
C ARG A 25 -0.92 -18.95 24.45
N ARG A 26 -0.08 -18.47 23.51
CA ARG A 26 1.00 -17.52 23.84
C ARG A 26 0.47 -16.18 24.34
N ARG A 27 -0.67 -15.73 23.85
CA ARG A 27 -1.30 -14.47 24.24
C ARG A 27 -1.90 -14.53 25.65
N GLU A 28 -2.43 -15.67 26.05
CA GLU A 28 -2.92 -15.91 27.42
C GLU A 28 -1.77 -16.03 28.42
N PHE A 29 -0.68 -16.67 28.07
CA PHE A 29 0.51 -16.80 28.91
C PHE A 29 1.13 -15.44 29.25
N LEU A 30 1.19 -14.51 28.30
CA LEU A 30 1.70 -13.16 28.55
C LEU A 30 0.77 -12.28 29.40
N ARG A 31 -0.52 -12.58 29.47
CA ARG A 31 -1.47 -11.86 30.34
C ARG A 31 -1.35 -12.26 31.82
N LEU A 32 -0.90 -13.47 32.10
CA LEU A 32 -0.78 -13.97 33.49
C LEU A 32 0.47 -13.47 34.23
N PHE A 33 1.48 -12.92 33.54
CA PHE A 33 2.70 -12.39 34.16
C PHE A 33 2.73 -10.86 34.33
N GLY A 34 1.63 -10.16 34.04
CA GLY A 34 1.55 -8.70 34.04
C GLY A 34 1.02 -8.02 35.32
N TYR A 35 0.80 -8.75 36.42
CA TYR A 35 0.33 -8.15 37.67
C TYR A 35 1.39 -8.23 38.77
N GLY A 36 2.14 -7.16 38.89
CA GLY A 36 2.98 -6.92 40.08
C GLY A 36 4.08 -5.91 39.82
N LEU A 37 3.79 -4.65 40.02
CA LEU A 37 4.61 -3.69 40.77
C LEU A 37 3.94 -2.29 40.74
N ALA A 38 3.63 -1.80 41.92
CA ALA A 38 2.96 -0.54 42.12
C ALA A 38 3.92 0.66 42.10
N ALA A 39 3.37 1.78 41.64
CA ALA A 39 3.57 3.16 42.03
C ALA A 39 4.93 3.83 41.92
N SER A 40 5.03 4.76 40.97
CA SER A 40 5.48 6.14 41.25
C SER A 40 4.91 7.04 40.12
N ALA A 41 4.00 7.93 40.52
CA ALA A 41 3.36 8.88 39.63
C ALA A 41 4.35 9.99 39.26
N VAL A 42 4.87 9.93 38.05
CA VAL A 42 5.38 11.09 37.32
C VAL A 42 4.42 11.31 36.18
N LEU A 43 3.59 12.34 36.28
CA LEU A 43 2.71 12.77 35.22
C LEU A 43 3.57 13.21 34.01
N PRO A 44 3.58 12.51 32.89
CA PRO A 44 4.14 13.07 31.68
C PRO A 44 3.15 14.13 31.19
N VAL A 45 3.60 15.36 31.06
CA VAL A 45 2.94 16.36 30.22
C VAL A 45 2.96 15.80 28.79
N THR A 46 1.90 15.09 28.43
CA THR A 46 1.67 14.70 27.05
C THR A 46 1.35 15.98 26.29
N MET A 47 2.34 16.51 25.59
CA MET A 47 2.06 17.37 24.45
C MET A 47 1.21 16.54 23.47
N ARG A 48 -0.07 16.78 23.53
CA ARG A 48 -1.06 16.25 22.60
C ARG A 48 -0.72 16.87 21.25
N ALA A 49 0.06 16.16 20.41
CA ALA A 49 0.13 16.46 19.00
C ALA A 49 -1.32 16.53 18.51
N ALA A 50 -1.71 17.66 17.94
CA ALA A 50 -3.04 17.82 17.37
C ALA A 50 -3.16 16.78 16.26
N SER A 51 -3.72 15.62 16.57
CA SER A 51 -4.06 14.61 15.59
C SER A 51 -5.05 15.27 14.64
N ALA A 52 -4.67 15.45 13.37
CA ALA A 52 -5.65 15.71 12.32
C ALA A 52 -6.72 14.64 12.50
N GLY A 53 -7.94 15.04 12.92
CA GLY A 53 -8.97 14.11 13.33
C GLY A 53 -9.29 13.15 12.18
N PHE A 54 -8.99 11.87 12.37
CA PHE A 54 -9.40 10.85 11.41
C PHE A 54 -10.92 10.77 11.39
N PRO A 55 -11.54 10.51 10.22
CA PRO A 55 -12.98 10.50 10.10
C PRO A 55 -13.60 9.38 10.93
N ASP A 56 -14.64 9.71 11.70
CA ASP A 56 -15.40 8.72 12.49
C ASP A 56 -16.25 7.81 11.58
N SER A 57 -16.53 8.24 10.36
CA SER A 57 -17.42 7.55 9.44
C SER A 57 -16.82 7.34 8.04
N LEU A 58 -17.27 6.24 7.41
CA LEU A 58 -16.98 5.91 6.02
C LEU A 58 -17.64 6.92 5.07
N ASN A 59 -16.94 7.36 4.03
CA ASN A 59 -17.57 7.99 2.87
C ASN A 59 -18.46 6.95 2.17
N ARG A 60 -19.77 7.18 2.19
CA ARG A 60 -20.78 6.21 1.72
C ARG A 60 -20.64 5.83 0.24
N SER A 61 -20.09 6.72 -0.59
CA SER A 61 -19.82 6.45 -2.02
C SER A 61 -18.79 5.34 -2.22
N PHE A 62 -17.96 5.07 -1.22
CA PHE A 62 -16.93 4.02 -1.24
C PHE A 62 -17.21 2.85 -0.29
N LYS A 63 -18.50 2.65 0.04
CA LYS A 63 -18.95 1.47 0.76
C LYS A 63 -18.94 0.26 -0.18
N LEU A 64 -18.38 -0.84 0.28
CA LEU A 64 -18.43 -2.13 -0.41
C LEU A 64 -19.50 -3.00 0.24
N ASP A 65 -20.69 -3.07 -0.36
CA ASP A 65 -21.80 -3.84 0.19
C ASP A 65 -21.49 -5.34 0.19
N GLY A 66 -21.84 -6.02 1.29
CA GLY A 66 -21.62 -7.44 1.47
C GLY A 66 -20.14 -7.86 1.59
N VAL A 67 -19.20 -6.91 1.65
CA VAL A 67 -17.76 -7.22 1.74
C VAL A 67 -17.26 -6.94 3.14
N LYS A 68 -16.71 -7.97 3.79
CA LYS A 68 -16.12 -7.87 5.14
C LYS A 68 -14.73 -7.22 5.07
N LEU A 69 -14.45 -6.30 5.99
CA LEU A 69 -13.12 -5.74 6.17
C LEU A 69 -12.15 -6.82 6.65
N THR A 70 -10.92 -6.77 6.16
CA THR A 70 -9.82 -7.60 6.69
C THR A 70 -9.51 -7.14 8.13
N PRO A 71 -9.24 -8.05 9.07
CA PRO A 71 -8.85 -7.66 10.42
C PRO A 71 -7.60 -6.77 10.44
N GLU A 72 -7.59 -5.73 11.30
CA GLU A 72 -6.47 -4.78 11.41
C GLU A 72 -5.12 -5.50 11.63
N ASP A 73 -5.09 -6.52 12.50
CA ASP A 73 -3.87 -7.28 12.77
C ASP A 73 -3.30 -7.95 11.50
N SER A 74 -4.17 -8.47 10.61
CA SER A 74 -3.73 -9.05 9.34
C SER A 74 -3.17 -8.00 8.40
N VAL A 75 -3.82 -6.83 8.28
CA VAL A 75 -3.35 -5.72 7.42
C VAL A 75 -2.04 -5.14 7.92
N THR A 76 -1.81 -5.15 9.23
CA THR A 76 -0.61 -4.56 9.83
C THR A 76 0.52 -5.55 10.08
N SER A 77 0.35 -6.84 9.74
CA SER A 77 1.39 -7.87 9.94
C SER A 77 1.71 -8.68 8.70
N TYR A 78 0.95 -8.55 7.62
CA TYR A 78 1.19 -9.24 6.35
C TYR A 78 1.44 -8.21 5.25
N ASN A 79 2.71 -7.83 5.05
CA ASN A 79 3.08 -6.70 4.21
C ASN A 79 4.20 -7.04 3.22
N ASN A 80 4.07 -6.54 2.00
CA ASN A 80 5.18 -6.42 1.06
C ASN A 80 5.75 -5.01 1.18
N PHE A 81 6.90 -4.86 1.82
CA PHE A 81 7.61 -3.60 1.94
C PHE A 81 9.10 -3.92 1.93
N TYR A 82 9.62 -4.08 0.72
CA TYR A 82 10.92 -4.68 0.44
C TYR A 82 12.09 -3.88 1.00
N GLU A 83 11.90 -2.61 1.27
CA GLU A 83 12.85 -1.75 2.00
C GLU A 83 13.23 -2.36 3.36
N TRP A 84 12.29 -3.10 3.98
CA TRP A 84 12.51 -3.75 5.29
C TRP A 84 12.87 -5.24 5.18
N GLY A 85 12.57 -5.88 4.05
CA GLY A 85 12.86 -7.28 3.83
C GLY A 85 11.83 -7.99 2.98
N LEU A 86 12.11 -9.26 2.63
CA LEU A 86 11.31 -10.05 1.69
C LEU A 86 10.16 -10.81 2.36
N ALA A 87 10.28 -11.20 3.64
CA ALA A 87 9.22 -11.89 4.35
C ALA A 87 8.11 -10.92 4.80
N LYS A 88 6.88 -11.41 4.85
CA LYS A 88 5.67 -10.59 5.10
C LYS A 88 5.64 -9.94 6.49
N GLU A 89 6.28 -10.54 7.47
CA GLU A 89 6.34 -10.10 8.87
C GLU A 89 7.47 -9.09 9.13
N GLN A 90 8.55 -9.17 8.35
CA GLN A 90 9.74 -8.32 8.52
C GLN A 90 9.45 -6.82 8.51
N PRO A 91 8.59 -6.29 7.62
CA PRO A 91 8.27 -4.86 7.64
C PRO A 91 7.74 -4.38 8.99
N LYS A 92 6.83 -5.15 9.63
CA LYS A 92 6.31 -4.80 10.96
C LYS A 92 7.40 -4.89 12.04
N GLU A 93 8.19 -5.94 11.99
CA GLU A 93 9.22 -6.19 13.00
C GLU A 93 10.35 -5.15 12.92
N LEU A 94 10.85 -4.88 11.72
CA LEU A 94 12.04 -4.05 11.52
C LEU A 94 11.72 -2.54 11.52
N SER A 95 10.63 -2.12 10.86
CA SER A 95 10.30 -0.69 10.76
C SER A 95 9.93 -0.06 12.10
N ASN A 96 9.55 -0.86 13.10
CA ASN A 96 9.23 -0.36 14.43
C ASN A 96 10.42 -0.39 15.42
N LYS A 97 11.63 -0.72 14.95
CA LYS A 97 12.87 -0.68 15.73
C LYS A 97 13.57 0.68 15.62
N GLY A 98 12.85 1.78 15.96
CA GLY A 98 13.45 3.11 16.06
C GLY A 98 13.36 3.98 14.80
N TRP A 99 12.85 3.47 13.67
CA TRP A 99 12.62 4.30 12.48
C TRP A 99 11.48 5.30 12.73
N LYS A 100 11.73 6.57 12.40
CA LYS A 100 10.79 7.67 12.65
C LYS A 100 10.25 8.22 11.34
N THR A 101 8.95 8.51 11.32
CA THR A 101 8.24 9.11 10.20
C THR A 101 7.87 10.57 10.45
N GLU A 102 8.42 11.17 11.49
CA GLU A 102 8.25 12.60 11.83
C GLU A 102 9.59 13.20 12.27
N PRO A 103 9.95 14.38 11.75
CA PRO A 103 9.25 15.16 10.69
C PRO A 103 9.39 14.49 9.31
N TRP A 104 8.39 14.68 8.43
CA TRP A 104 8.40 14.13 7.07
C TRP A 104 7.93 15.15 6.04
N SER A 105 8.73 15.34 5.01
CA SER A 105 8.42 16.28 3.92
C SER A 105 8.12 15.54 2.62
N LEU A 106 7.14 16.05 1.88
CA LEU A 106 6.84 15.66 0.51
C LEU A 106 7.28 16.77 -0.44
N GLU A 107 8.11 16.44 -1.42
CA GLU A 107 8.47 17.33 -2.53
C GLU A 107 7.46 17.14 -3.67
N ILE A 108 6.89 18.22 -4.16
CA ILE A 108 6.02 18.28 -5.34
C ILE A 108 6.74 19.10 -6.40
N GLY A 109 6.95 18.53 -7.60
CA GLY A 109 7.77 19.21 -8.61
C GLY A 109 7.58 18.69 -10.04
N GLY A 110 8.59 18.93 -10.89
CA GLY A 110 8.54 18.61 -12.31
C GLY A 110 7.72 19.64 -13.12
N LEU A 111 6.94 19.18 -14.09
CA LEU A 111 6.12 19.99 -14.97
C LEU A 111 4.84 20.48 -14.27
N CYS A 112 5.00 21.35 -13.27
CA CYS A 112 3.89 21.98 -12.55
C CYS A 112 4.14 23.48 -12.35
N ALA A 113 3.08 24.25 -12.06
CA ALA A 113 3.18 25.69 -11.82
C ALA A 113 3.54 26.00 -10.35
N ASN A 114 3.18 25.13 -9.42
CA ASN A 114 3.34 25.34 -7.98
C ASN A 114 4.27 24.28 -7.34
N PRO A 115 5.57 24.21 -7.72
CA PRO A 115 6.50 23.29 -7.06
C PRO A 115 6.70 23.70 -5.60
N ARG A 116 6.79 22.73 -4.71
CA ARG A 116 6.99 22.96 -3.27
C ARG A 116 7.53 21.77 -2.53
N LYS A 117 8.21 22.03 -1.42
CA LYS A 117 8.47 21.01 -0.40
C LYS A 117 7.64 21.36 0.82
N ILE A 118 6.81 20.45 1.29
CA ILE A 118 5.84 20.68 2.36
C ILE A 118 5.90 19.56 3.40
N ASP A 119 5.80 19.91 4.68
CA ASP A 119 5.60 18.93 5.74
C ASP A 119 4.26 18.19 5.55
N VAL A 120 4.21 16.89 5.80
CA VAL A 120 3.02 16.07 5.58
C VAL A 120 1.84 16.53 6.43
N ASN A 121 2.07 16.99 7.66
CA ASN A 121 0.99 17.50 8.52
C ASN A 121 0.42 18.83 7.96
N ASP A 122 1.26 19.68 7.38
CA ASP A 122 0.82 20.91 6.74
C ASP A 122 0.12 20.63 5.41
N LEU A 123 0.57 19.63 4.65
CA LEU A 123 -0.15 19.16 3.46
C LEU A 123 -1.57 18.68 3.84
N ILE A 124 -1.72 17.89 4.91
CA ILE A 124 -3.02 17.41 5.39
C ILE A 124 -3.94 18.58 5.74
N LYS A 125 -3.43 19.61 6.41
CA LYS A 125 -4.20 20.83 6.71
C LYS A 125 -4.62 21.56 5.42
N LEU A 126 -3.72 21.65 4.46
CA LEU A 126 -3.94 22.37 3.19
C LEU A 126 -4.98 21.68 2.30
N VAL A 127 -4.95 20.35 2.20
CA VAL A 127 -5.96 19.58 1.43
C VAL A 127 -7.32 19.53 2.14
N GLY A 128 -7.35 19.86 3.43
CA GLY A 128 -8.56 19.96 4.23
C GLY A 128 -9.07 18.59 4.72
N ARG A 129 -10.36 18.34 4.49
CA ARG A 129 -11.01 17.16 5.08
C ARG A 129 -10.41 15.84 4.60
N ILE A 130 -10.01 15.00 5.56
CA ILE A 130 -9.69 13.58 5.37
C ILE A 130 -11.00 12.78 5.36
N GLU A 131 -11.08 11.76 4.53
CA GLU A 131 -12.21 10.85 4.43
C GLU A 131 -11.77 9.39 4.53
N ARG A 132 -12.67 8.52 4.98
CA ARG A 132 -12.45 7.07 4.99
C ARG A 132 -13.05 6.43 3.77
N ARG A 133 -12.29 5.52 3.13
CA ARG A 133 -12.71 4.72 1.99
C ARG A 133 -12.40 3.25 2.21
N ASN A 134 -13.35 2.37 2.00
CA ASN A 134 -13.10 0.94 1.98
C ASN A 134 -12.69 0.53 0.58
N TYR A 135 -11.46 0.04 0.45
CA TYR A 135 -10.94 -0.41 -0.83
C TYR A 135 -10.54 -1.88 -0.81
N ARG A 136 -10.85 -2.58 -1.91
CA ARG A 136 -10.21 -3.86 -2.21
C ARG A 136 -8.74 -3.59 -2.50
N HIS A 137 -7.88 -4.44 -1.99
CA HIS A 137 -6.46 -4.48 -2.28
C HIS A 137 -6.12 -5.85 -2.86
N ARG A 138 -5.47 -5.90 -4.02
CA ARG A 138 -5.09 -7.12 -4.72
C ARG A 138 -3.59 -7.08 -4.99
N CYS A 139 -2.87 -8.02 -4.41
CA CYS A 139 -1.44 -8.20 -4.69
C CYS A 139 -1.25 -9.02 -5.95
N VAL A 140 -0.21 -8.73 -6.73
CA VAL A 140 0.20 -9.54 -7.89
C VAL A 140 0.48 -11.00 -7.49
N GLU A 141 0.87 -11.25 -6.24
CA GLU A 141 1.09 -12.60 -5.65
C GLU A 141 -0.22 -13.38 -5.37
N ALA A 142 -1.33 -13.01 -6.00
CA ALA A 142 -2.62 -13.69 -5.91
C ALA A 142 -3.22 -13.78 -4.49
N TRP A 143 -3.08 -12.73 -3.69
CA TRP A 143 -3.79 -12.57 -2.43
C TRP A 143 -4.47 -11.19 -2.33
N SER A 144 -5.47 -11.07 -1.47
CA SER A 144 -6.25 -9.85 -1.33
C SER A 144 -6.66 -9.54 0.10
N MET A 145 -6.97 -8.26 0.30
CA MET A 145 -7.52 -7.67 1.52
C MET A 145 -8.62 -6.68 1.17
N VAL A 146 -9.41 -6.28 2.16
CA VAL A 146 -10.29 -5.11 2.11
C VAL A 146 -9.91 -4.19 3.25
N ILE A 147 -9.43 -3.00 2.92
CA ILE A 147 -8.77 -2.10 3.87
C ILE A 147 -9.52 -0.77 3.92
N PRO A 148 -9.89 -0.28 5.14
CA PRO A 148 -10.44 1.05 5.33
C PRO A 148 -9.29 2.06 5.44
N TRP A 149 -9.01 2.74 4.34
CA TRP A 149 -8.00 3.78 4.27
C TRP A 149 -8.57 5.13 4.71
N ASP A 150 -7.79 5.90 5.45
CA ASP A 150 -8.08 7.29 5.81
C ASP A 150 -7.11 8.21 5.07
N GLY A 151 -7.63 9.25 4.38
CA GLY A 151 -6.80 10.13 3.56
C GLY A 151 -7.63 11.05 2.67
N PHE A 152 -7.11 11.38 1.50
CA PHE A 152 -7.76 12.30 0.57
C PHE A 152 -7.56 11.88 -0.89
N PRO A 153 -8.44 12.30 -1.84
CA PRO A 153 -8.27 12.04 -3.26
C PRO A 153 -6.94 12.58 -3.79
N LEU A 154 -6.22 11.78 -4.58
CA LEU A 154 -4.96 12.20 -5.21
C LEU A 154 -5.14 13.46 -6.06
N ALA A 155 -6.31 13.62 -6.69
CA ALA A 155 -6.66 14.82 -7.47
C ALA A 155 -6.44 16.12 -6.70
N LYS A 156 -6.68 16.16 -5.38
CA LYS A 156 -6.39 17.36 -4.57
C LYS A 156 -4.91 17.74 -4.56
N LEU A 157 -4.02 16.76 -4.54
CA LEU A 157 -2.58 17.01 -4.62
C LEU A 157 -2.19 17.48 -6.03
N VAL A 158 -2.81 16.88 -7.07
CA VAL A 158 -2.62 17.29 -8.46
C VAL A 158 -3.10 18.74 -8.65
N ASP A 159 -4.28 19.10 -8.14
CA ASP A 159 -4.82 20.46 -8.21
C ASP A 159 -3.92 21.48 -7.50
N LEU A 160 -3.35 21.14 -6.34
CA LEU A 160 -2.38 21.97 -5.63
C LEU A 160 -1.10 22.22 -6.43
N ALA A 161 -0.64 21.23 -7.18
CA ALA A 161 0.56 21.31 -7.99
C ALA A 161 0.35 22.13 -9.27
N GLN A 162 -0.86 22.13 -9.83
CA GLN A 162 -1.21 22.75 -11.12
C GLN A 162 -0.30 22.24 -12.25
N PRO A 163 -0.48 20.99 -12.75
CA PRO A 163 0.33 20.45 -13.82
C PRO A 163 0.27 21.32 -15.08
N LYS A 164 1.43 21.50 -15.73
CA LYS A 164 1.52 22.17 -17.03
C LYS A 164 0.93 21.28 -18.12
N PRO A 165 0.50 21.83 -19.27
CA PRO A 165 -0.10 21.05 -20.37
C PRO A 165 0.77 19.93 -20.91
N GLN A 166 2.10 20.01 -20.76
CA GLN A 166 3.05 18.99 -21.19
C GLN A 166 3.11 17.78 -20.24
N ALA A 167 2.61 17.91 -19.02
CA ALA A 167 2.58 16.81 -18.05
C ALA A 167 1.57 15.73 -18.47
N LYS A 168 2.05 14.53 -18.72
CA LYS A 168 1.23 13.36 -19.11
C LYS A 168 1.18 12.31 -18.02
N TYR A 169 2.17 12.29 -17.15
CA TYR A 169 2.35 11.29 -16.10
C TYR A 169 2.67 11.95 -14.77
N VAL A 170 2.41 11.19 -13.71
CA VAL A 170 2.81 11.51 -12.33
C VAL A 170 3.73 10.40 -11.85
N LYS A 171 4.94 10.76 -11.46
CA LYS A 171 5.95 9.87 -10.89
C LYS A 171 5.97 10.02 -9.38
N PHE A 172 6.00 8.90 -8.67
CA PHE A 172 6.06 8.82 -7.22
C PHE A 172 7.37 8.17 -6.80
N THR A 173 8.07 8.78 -5.84
CA THR A 173 9.32 8.25 -5.31
C THR A 173 9.18 8.04 -3.81
N SER A 174 9.50 6.83 -3.36
CA SER A 174 9.59 6.46 -1.95
C SER A 174 10.90 6.93 -1.35
N PHE A 175 11.00 6.92 -0.03
CA PHE A 175 12.21 7.28 0.70
C PHE A 175 13.38 6.32 0.39
N PHE A 176 14.59 6.82 0.66
CA PHE A 176 15.82 6.03 0.60
C PHE A 176 16.61 6.25 1.88
N ASP A 177 16.73 5.22 2.70
CA ASP A 177 17.40 5.23 4.01
C ASP A 177 18.04 3.86 4.29
N PRO A 178 19.13 3.53 3.60
CA PRO A 178 19.79 2.24 3.75
C PRO A 178 20.39 2.01 5.15
N ASP A 179 20.57 3.06 5.94
CA ASP A 179 21.12 2.93 7.30
C ASP A 179 20.10 2.24 8.23
N HIS A 180 18.80 2.54 8.07
CA HIS A 180 17.74 1.93 8.85
C HIS A 180 17.05 0.77 8.13
N CYS A 181 17.06 0.74 6.80
CA CYS A 181 16.30 -0.18 5.97
C CYS A 181 17.20 -1.25 5.33
N PRO A 182 17.30 -2.45 5.92
CA PRO A 182 18.23 -3.48 5.44
C PRO A 182 17.95 -3.94 4.00
N GLY A 183 16.69 -3.93 3.54
CA GLY A 183 16.35 -4.27 2.16
C GLY A 183 16.93 -3.29 1.14
N GLN A 184 17.10 -2.01 1.50
CA GLN A 184 17.70 -1.01 0.61
C GLN A 184 19.22 -1.12 0.44
N ARG A 185 19.86 -2.02 1.19
CA ARG A 185 21.28 -2.35 1.01
C ARG A 185 21.48 -3.46 -0.02
N SER A 186 20.43 -4.16 -0.35
CA SER A 186 20.49 -5.23 -1.36
C SER A 186 20.29 -4.68 -2.77
N ASN A 187 20.75 -5.47 -3.75
CA ASN A 187 20.53 -5.20 -5.18
C ASN A 187 19.26 -5.90 -5.69
N ASP A 188 18.35 -6.34 -4.81
CA ASP A 188 17.14 -7.06 -5.19
C ASP A 188 16.17 -6.18 -5.97
N LEU A 189 16.17 -4.87 -5.70
CA LEU A 189 15.38 -3.86 -6.41
C LEU A 189 16.23 -2.62 -6.74
N PRO A 190 15.93 -1.90 -7.85
CA PRO A 190 16.47 -0.57 -8.05
C PRO A 190 15.88 0.43 -7.04
N TRP A 191 16.74 1.00 -6.20
CA TRP A 191 16.36 1.97 -5.17
C TRP A 191 16.65 3.42 -5.61
N PRO A 192 15.88 4.42 -5.13
CA PRO A 192 14.66 4.32 -4.32
C PRO A 192 13.51 3.73 -5.11
N TYR A 193 12.52 3.14 -4.39
CA TYR A 193 11.32 2.61 -5.01
C TYR A 193 10.55 3.70 -5.75
N THR A 194 10.20 3.43 -6.99
CA THR A 194 9.55 4.40 -7.88
C THR A 194 8.34 3.78 -8.56
N GLU A 195 7.26 4.57 -8.64
CA GLU A 195 6.05 4.21 -9.34
C GLU A 195 5.53 5.36 -10.21
N GLY A 196 4.61 5.06 -11.12
CA GLY A 196 4.02 6.03 -12.03
C GLY A 196 2.55 5.75 -12.35
N LEU A 197 1.83 6.82 -12.62
CA LEU A 197 0.46 6.83 -13.16
C LEU A 197 0.41 7.77 -14.36
N THR A 198 -0.52 7.54 -15.29
CA THR A 198 -0.92 8.60 -16.22
C THR A 198 -1.60 9.72 -15.43
N LEU A 199 -1.58 10.94 -15.96
CA LEU A 199 -2.28 12.06 -15.30
C LEU A 199 -3.80 11.80 -15.19
N SER A 200 -4.40 11.13 -16.19
CA SER A 200 -5.81 10.73 -16.15
C SER A 200 -6.10 9.72 -15.03
N GLU A 201 -5.21 8.76 -14.79
CA GLU A 201 -5.32 7.84 -13.68
C GLU A 201 -5.18 8.55 -12.32
N ALA A 202 -4.25 9.50 -12.23
CA ALA A 202 -4.04 10.29 -11.00
C ALA A 202 -5.25 11.19 -10.66
N MET A 203 -5.97 11.64 -11.67
CA MET A 203 -7.19 12.44 -11.52
C MET A 203 -8.46 11.61 -11.31
N ASN A 204 -8.39 10.29 -11.46
CA ASN A 204 -9.55 9.42 -11.24
C ASN A 204 -10.00 9.47 -9.77
N GLU A 205 -11.30 9.44 -9.55
CA GLU A 205 -11.90 9.53 -8.20
C GLU A 205 -11.40 8.46 -7.22
N LEU A 206 -10.98 7.29 -7.71
CA LEU A 206 -10.47 6.19 -6.89
C LEU A 206 -9.01 6.35 -6.47
N ALA A 207 -8.21 7.17 -7.19
CA ALA A 207 -6.82 7.40 -6.82
C ALA A 207 -6.76 8.19 -5.50
N PHE A 208 -6.01 7.67 -4.53
CA PHE A 208 -6.10 8.13 -3.15
C PHE A 208 -4.72 8.25 -2.51
N VAL A 209 -4.56 9.25 -1.67
CA VAL A 209 -3.40 9.42 -0.81
C VAL A 209 -3.83 9.07 0.61
N ALA A 210 -3.30 8.00 1.15
CA ALA A 210 -3.62 7.56 2.49
C ALA A 210 -2.59 8.10 3.50
N THR A 211 -3.09 8.56 4.63
CA THR A 211 -2.34 9.01 5.81
C THR A 211 -2.72 8.22 7.05
N GLY A 212 -3.74 7.36 6.94
CA GLY A 212 -4.23 6.51 8.01
C GLY A 212 -4.94 5.26 7.50
N LEU A 213 -5.27 4.39 8.44
CA LEU A 213 -6.09 3.20 8.24
C LEU A 213 -6.81 2.85 9.56
N TYR A 214 -8.02 2.31 9.47
CA TYR A 214 -8.86 1.97 10.64
C TYR A 214 -9.06 3.14 11.64
N GLY A 215 -9.03 4.40 11.20
CA GLY A 215 -9.16 5.58 12.06
C GLY A 215 -7.92 5.93 12.87
N LYS A 216 -6.77 5.45 12.46
CA LYS A 216 -5.48 5.69 13.13
C LYS A 216 -4.44 6.14 12.10
N PRO A 217 -3.37 6.83 12.49
CA PRO A 217 -2.23 7.09 11.61
C PRO A 217 -1.69 5.81 10.97
N LEU A 218 -1.15 5.91 9.75
CA LEU A 218 -0.47 4.79 9.12
C LEU A 218 0.59 4.20 10.04
N ARG A 219 0.67 2.86 10.06
CA ARG A 219 1.79 2.17 10.67
C ARG A 219 3.00 2.21 9.74
N ASN A 220 4.20 2.15 10.29
CA ASN A 220 5.45 2.14 9.51
C ASN A 220 5.40 1.10 8.38
N GLN A 221 5.05 -0.14 8.70
CA GLN A 221 4.94 -1.24 7.74
C GLN A 221 3.84 -1.07 6.69
N ASN A 222 2.90 -0.17 6.91
CA ASN A 222 1.85 0.16 5.95
C ASN A 222 2.18 1.37 5.07
N GLY A 223 3.38 1.94 5.20
CA GLY A 223 3.87 3.04 4.39
C GLY A 223 3.64 4.42 4.98
N ALA A 224 3.78 4.55 6.32
CA ALA A 224 3.74 5.84 7.00
C ALA A 224 4.81 6.81 6.49
N PRO A 225 4.58 8.14 6.62
CA PRO A 225 3.36 8.77 7.09
C PRO A 225 2.34 8.98 5.96
N ILE A 226 2.72 8.78 4.70
CA ILE A 226 1.91 9.08 3.51
C ILE A 226 2.21 8.08 2.39
N ARG A 227 1.17 7.55 1.75
CA ARG A 227 1.30 6.59 0.67
C ARG A 227 0.24 6.76 -0.41
N LEU A 228 0.54 6.24 -1.60
CA LEU A 228 -0.42 6.08 -2.68
C LEU A 228 -1.30 4.84 -2.46
N VAL A 229 -2.58 4.92 -2.86
CA VAL A 229 -3.51 3.80 -2.96
C VAL A 229 -4.27 3.88 -4.27
N VAL A 230 -4.13 2.85 -5.10
CA VAL A 230 -4.76 2.73 -6.43
C VAL A 230 -5.49 1.39 -6.50
N PRO A 231 -6.76 1.32 -6.06
CA PRO A 231 -7.40 0.05 -5.73
C PRO A 231 -7.69 -0.87 -6.92
N TRP A 232 -7.73 -0.36 -8.14
CA TRP A 232 -7.97 -1.15 -9.37
C TRP A 232 -6.69 -1.76 -9.97
N LYS A 233 -5.52 -1.38 -9.44
CA LYS A 233 -4.21 -1.85 -9.85
C LYS A 233 -3.64 -2.84 -8.84
N TYR A 234 -2.69 -3.65 -9.27
CA TYR A 234 -1.94 -4.50 -8.35
C TYR A 234 -1.22 -3.67 -7.28
N GLY A 235 -1.14 -4.21 -6.07
CA GLY A 235 -0.71 -3.49 -4.87
C GLY A 235 0.66 -2.82 -4.95
N PHE A 236 1.56 -3.30 -5.80
CA PHE A 236 2.89 -2.71 -5.98
C PHE A 236 2.83 -1.30 -6.60
N LYS A 237 1.77 -0.96 -7.36
CA LYS A 237 1.55 0.40 -7.88
C LYS A 237 1.30 1.43 -6.78
N SER A 238 0.94 1.00 -5.59
CA SER A 238 0.62 1.84 -4.44
C SER A 238 1.87 2.14 -3.61
N ALA A 239 2.78 2.97 -4.14
CA ALA A 239 4.05 3.34 -3.50
C ALA A 239 3.86 3.89 -2.07
N LYS A 240 4.77 3.49 -1.17
CA LYS A 240 4.71 3.73 0.27
C LYS A 240 5.73 4.79 0.70
N SER A 241 5.45 5.46 1.83
CA SER A 241 6.38 6.41 2.46
C SER A 241 6.97 7.38 1.43
N LEU A 242 6.06 8.12 0.78
CA LEU A 242 6.39 9.00 -0.34
C LEU A 242 7.22 10.20 0.14
N VAL A 243 8.28 10.51 -0.59
CA VAL A 243 9.09 11.72 -0.40
C VAL A 243 8.99 12.67 -1.58
N LYS A 244 8.57 12.17 -2.78
CA LYS A 244 8.50 13.01 -3.97
C LYS A 244 7.35 12.60 -4.89
N VAL A 245 6.71 13.63 -5.50
CA VAL A 245 5.71 13.53 -6.56
C VAL A 245 6.12 14.47 -7.68
N GLU A 246 6.35 13.95 -8.87
CA GLU A 246 6.83 14.70 -10.04
C GLU A 246 5.88 14.56 -11.22
N PHE A 247 5.56 15.68 -11.86
CA PHE A 247 4.81 15.71 -13.11
C PHE A 247 5.78 15.67 -14.29
N VAL A 248 5.63 14.71 -15.19
CA VAL A 248 6.56 14.46 -16.29
C VAL A 248 5.84 14.27 -17.62
N SER A 249 6.55 14.56 -18.74
CA SER A 249 6.03 14.41 -20.12
C SER A 249 6.02 12.96 -20.59
N ASP A 250 7.03 12.20 -20.18
CA ASP A 250 7.27 10.85 -20.65
C ASP A 250 6.92 9.83 -19.59
N GLN A 251 6.55 8.62 -20.01
CA GLN A 251 6.25 7.54 -19.10
C GLN A 251 7.47 7.25 -18.20
N PRO A 252 7.33 7.41 -16.89
CA PRO A 252 8.46 7.17 -15.99
C PRO A 252 8.78 5.68 -15.91
N LYS A 253 10.05 5.37 -15.75
CA LYS A 253 10.46 4.03 -15.35
C LYS A 253 9.96 3.75 -13.93
N THR A 254 9.45 2.54 -13.71
CA THR A 254 8.97 2.09 -12.40
C THR A 254 9.81 0.91 -11.92
N THR A 255 9.97 0.76 -10.63
CA THR A 255 10.91 -0.20 -10.03
C THR A 255 10.71 -1.63 -10.55
N TRP A 256 9.49 -2.16 -10.50
CA TRP A 256 9.23 -3.53 -10.95
C TRP A 256 9.29 -3.68 -12.46
N ASN A 257 8.82 -2.68 -13.23
CA ASN A 257 8.91 -2.74 -14.69
C ASN A 257 10.36 -2.67 -15.17
N GLU A 258 11.22 -1.91 -14.50
CA GLU A 258 12.65 -1.86 -14.81
C GLU A 258 13.36 -3.18 -14.47
N LEU A 259 13.01 -3.80 -13.35
CA LEU A 259 13.60 -5.06 -12.89
C LEU A 259 13.18 -6.25 -13.77
N ALA A 260 11.89 -6.36 -14.08
CA ALA A 260 11.34 -7.51 -14.82
C ALA A 260 10.17 -7.07 -15.73
N PRO A 261 10.46 -6.43 -16.89
CA PRO A 261 9.44 -5.85 -17.75
C PRO A 261 8.46 -6.87 -18.36
N ASN A 262 8.87 -8.14 -18.44
CA ASN A 262 8.02 -9.22 -18.93
C ASN A 262 7.03 -9.75 -17.86
N GLU A 263 7.21 -9.38 -16.60
CA GLU A 263 6.38 -9.81 -15.48
C GLU A 263 5.51 -8.66 -14.92
N TYR A 264 6.02 -7.42 -15.00
CA TYR A 264 5.40 -6.25 -14.35
C TYR A 264 5.29 -5.10 -15.36
N GLY A 265 4.10 -4.90 -15.88
CA GLY A 265 3.81 -3.79 -16.78
C GLY A 265 3.66 -2.45 -16.07
N PHE A 266 3.70 -1.37 -16.85
CA PHE A 266 3.53 -0.02 -16.33
C PHE A 266 2.12 0.20 -15.75
N TYR A 267 1.08 -0.23 -16.46
CA TYR A 267 -0.29 -0.02 -16.00
C TYR A 267 -0.63 -0.89 -14.80
N ALA A 268 -0.21 -2.14 -14.79
CA ALA A 268 -0.40 -3.10 -13.71
C ALA A 268 -1.85 -3.16 -13.19
N ASN A 269 -2.81 -3.07 -14.09
CA ASN A 269 -4.23 -3.21 -13.79
C ASN A 269 -4.53 -4.65 -13.38
N VAL A 270 -5.35 -4.85 -12.35
CA VAL A 270 -5.77 -6.20 -11.96
C VAL A 270 -6.57 -6.82 -13.10
N ASN A 271 -6.02 -7.90 -13.67
CA ASN A 271 -6.62 -8.58 -14.81
C ASN A 271 -6.56 -10.10 -14.63
N PRO A 272 -7.70 -10.78 -14.41
CA PRO A 272 -7.75 -12.24 -14.24
C PRO A 272 -7.43 -13.02 -15.52
N ASN A 273 -7.41 -12.36 -16.69
CA ASN A 273 -7.19 -12.97 -17.99
C ASN A 273 -5.72 -12.85 -18.49
N VAL A 274 -4.85 -12.25 -17.68
CA VAL A 274 -3.41 -12.12 -17.95
C VAL A 274 -2.66 -12.68 -16.77
N ASP A 275 -2.18 -13.90 -16.91
CA ASP A 275 -1.44 -14.59 -15.87
C ASP A 275 -0.03 -13.98 -15.70
N HIS A 276 0.48 -14.03 -14.48
CA HIS A 276 1.89 -13.82 -14.23
C HIS A 276 2.67 -15.03 -14.78
N PRO A 277 3.89 -14.87 -15.34
CA PRO A 277 4.64 -16.01 -15.89
C PRO A 277 4.82 -17.21 -14.96
N ARG A 278 4.74 -16.99 -13.65
CA ARG A 278 4.98 -18.00 -12.61
C ARG A 278 3.71 -18.52 -11.91
N TRP A 279 2.58 -17.82 -12.01
CA TRP A 279 1.30 -18.23 -11.38
C TRP A 279 0.09 -17.62 -12.07
N SER A 280 -1.08 -18.21 -11.83
CA SER A 280 -2.34 -17.70 -12.38
C SER A 280 -2.88 -16.51 -11.59
N GLN A 281 -3.47 -15.55 -12.31
CA GLN A 281 -4.16 -14.40 -11.75
C GLN A 281 -5.68 -14.58 -11.69
N ALA A 282 -6.21 -15.74 -12.15
CA ALA A 282 -7.65 -15.99 -12.22
C ALA A 282 -8.34 -16.05 -10.84
N SER A 283 -7.58 -16.34 -9.78
CA SER A 283 -8.11 -16.43 -8.42
C SER A 283 -7.19 -15.80 -7.40
N GLU A 284 -7.72 -15.49 -6.21
CA GLU A 284 -6.99 -14.84 -5.14
C GLU A 284 -7.32 -15.43 -3.77
N ARG A 285 -6.31 -15.52 -2.90
CA ARG A 285 -6.45 -15.94 -1.50
C ARG A 285 -6.83 -14.73 -0.63
N ILE A 286 -7.82 -14.87 0.23
CA ILE A 286 -8.27 -13.82 1.14
C ILE A 286 -7.42 -13.86 2.42
N ILE A 287 -6.69 -12.77 2.70
CA ILE A 287 -5.93 -12.64 3.96
C ILE A 287 -6.88 -12.30 5.11
N GLY A 288 -6.68 -12.94 6.25
CA GLY A 288 -7.51 -12.71 7.46
C GLY A 288 -8.92 -13.28 7.38
N GLY A 289 -9.23 -14.09 6.38
CA GLY A 289 -10.54 -14.71 6.21
C GLY A 289 -10.77 -15.97 7.07
N GLY A 290 -9.76 -16.42 7.83
CA GLY A 290 -9.81 -17.66 8.62
C GLY A 290 -9.54 -18.92 7.79
N PHE A 291 -9.49 -20.08 8.47
CA PHE A 291 -9.07 -21.37 7.90
C PHE A 291 -9.93 -21.84 6.71
N PHE A 292 -11.20 -21.43 6.65
CA PHE A 292 -12.15 -21.83 5.61
C PHE A 292 -12.37 -20.79 4.49
N SER A 293 -11.62 -19.70 4.44
CA SER A 293 -11.91 -18.61 3.51
C SER A 293 -11.54 -18.89 2.05
N GLY A 294 -10.83 -19.96 1.75
CA GLY A 294 -10.57 -20.41 0.39
C GLY A 294 -9.99 -19.36 -0.56
N LYS A 295 -9.98 -19.71 -1.84
CA LYS A 295 -9.73 -18.76 -2.95
C LYS A 295 -11.04 -18.28 -3.52
N LYS A 296 -11.07 -17.05 -4.01
CA LYS A 296 -12.20 -16.48 -4.78
C LYS A 296 -11.73 -16.06 -6.18
N PRO A 297 -12.63 -15.97 -7.18
CA PRO A 297 -12.29 -15.41 -8.48
C PRO A 297 -11.78 -13.97 -8.36
N THR A 298 -10.75 -13.64 -9.12
CA THR A 298 -10.26 -12.27 -9.28
C THR A 298 -11.20 -11.50 -10.20
N LEU A 299 -11.49 -10.25 -9.86
CA LEU A 299 -12.32 -9.37 -10.68
C LEU A 299 -11.43 -8.46 -11.54
N LEU A 300 -11.83 -8.23 -12.79
CA LEU A 300 -11.17 -7.26 -13.66
C LEU A 300 -11.16 -5.89 -12.97
N PHE A 301 -10.04 -5.17 -13.06
CA PHE A 301 -9.80 -3.93 -12.31
C PHE A 301 -10.14 -4.04 -10.82
N ASN A 302 -9.95 -5.22 -10.25
CA ASN A 302 -10.28 -5.51 -8.84
C ASN A 302 -11.76 -5.20 -8.48
N GLY A 303 -12.66 -5.24 -9.48
CA GLY A 303 -14.09 -4.94 -9.34
C GLY A 303 -14.44 -3.45 -9.40
N TYR A 304 -13.55 -2.61 -9.92
CA TYR A 304 -13.76 -1.17 -10.14
C TYR A 304 -13.95 -0.81 -11.63
N GLU A 305 -14.34 -1.77 -12.46
CA GLU A 305 -14.48 -1.61 -13.91
C GLU A 305 -15.32 -0.39 -14.30
N LYS A 306 -16.45 -0.18 -13.63
CA LYS A 306 -17.37 0.95 -13.91
C LYS A 306 -16.71 2.31 -13.77
N GLN A 307 -15.76 2.45 -12.86
CA GLN A 307 -15.07 3.71 -12.55
C GLN A 307 -13.82 3.94 -13.40
N VAL A 308 -13.22 2.89 -13.98
CA VAL A 308 -11.90 3.03 -14.59
C VAL A 308 -11.77 2.49 -16.01
N ALA A 309 -12.68 1.64 -16.50
CA ALA A 309 -12.55 1.03 -17.82
C ALA A 309 -12.41 2.05 -18.96
N HIS A 310 -13.06 3.20 -18.84
CA HIS A 310 -13.01 4.28 -19.82
C HIS A 310 -11.59 4.87 -19.99
N LEU A 311 -10.73 4.79 -18.96
CA LEU A 311 -9.34 5.25 -19.02
C LEU A 311 -8.48 4.43 -19.99
N TYR A 312 -8.93 3.21 -20.29
CA TYR A 312 -8.22 2.22 -21.10
C TYR A 312 -8.95 1.89 -22.40
N ALA A 313 -9.93 2.72 -22.79
CA ALA A 313 -10.69 2.52 -24.02
C ALA A 313 -9.76 2.45 -25.25
N GLY A 314 -9.87 1.38 -26.05
CA GLY A 314 -9.01 1.14 -27.21
C GLY A 314 -7.62 0.56 -26.89
N MET A 315 -7.29 0.34 -25.63
CA MET A 315 -6.03 -0.26 -25.22
C MET A 315 -6.14 -1.80 -25.13
N ASP A 316 -5.17 -2.51 -25.71
CA ASP A 316 -5.04 -3.95 -25.51
C ASP A 316 -4.46 -4.24 -24.12
N LEU A 317 -5.31 -4.65 -23.17
CA LEU A 317 -4.93 -4.91 -21.79
C LEU A 317 -4.08 -6.17 -21.59
N ARG A 318 -3.86 -6.98 -22.64
CA ARG A 318 -2.92 -8.10 -22.59
C ARG A 318 -1.49 -7.67 -22.88
N LYS A 319 -1.33 -6.62 -23.66
CA LYS A 319 -0.02 -6.02 -23.99
C LYS A 319 0.34 -4.90 -23.01
N ASN A 320 -0.67 -4.20 -22.52
CA ASN A 320 -0.52 -3.07 -21.60
C ASN A 320 -0.99 -3.49 -20.18
N PHE A 321 -0.27 -4.44 -19.62
CA PHE A 321 -0.51 -4.96 -18.28
C PHE A 321 0.31 -4.24 -17.20
#